data_59e153c087d50f4e9f28e170aaa5648e
#
_entry.id   59e153c087d50f4e9f28e170aaa5648e
#
_cell.length_a   1.000
_cell.length_b   1.000
_cell.length_c   1.000
_cell.angle_alpha   90.00
_cell.angle_beta   90.00
_cell.angle_gamma   90.00
#
_symmetry.space_group_name_H-M   'P 1'
#
loop_
_entity.id
_entity.type
_entity.pdbx_description
1 polymer ?
#
loop_
_entity_poly.entity_id
_entity_poly.type
_entity_poly.pdbx_seq_one_letter_code
_entity_poly.pdbx_strand_id
1 'polypeptide(L)'
;MEIFYIPSTGGGQLHCRKWLPESKPKAVVQLVHGIAEHIGRYDHFARFLNQHGYIVTAEDHMGHGGSIVGDLKGYFNGGWMNAVADVKALHDKTAAEHPGLPYIFLGHSMGSFLLRTYLYTYPEALNAAIISGTGWQPAAALKAGLALCKFEEKRLGETKTSPLLNSLIFG
;
A
#
# COMPACT_ATOMS: atom_id res chain seq x y z
N MET A 1 18.67 6.97 1.21
CA MET A 1 17.52 6.15 0.75
C MET A 1 18.07 4.83 0.22
N GLU A 2 17.53 3.74 0.68
CA GLU A 2 17.87 2.36 0.34
C GLU A 2 16.71 1.74 -0.46
N ILE A 3 17.03 0.95 -1.48
CA ILE A 3 16.07 0.14 -2.24
C ILE A 3 16.33 -1.31 -1.91
N PHE A 4 15.27 -2.06 -1.62
CA PHE A 4 15.35 -3.50 -1.35
C PHE A 4 14.08 -4.20 -1.83
N TYR A 5 14.09 -5.53 -1.80
CA TYR A 5 12.97 -6.35 -2.24
C TYR A 5 12.60 -7.35 -1.14
N ILE A 6 11.30 -7.62 -1.01
CA ILE A 6 10.79 -8.70 -0.15
C ILE A 6 9.81 -9.56 -0.94
N PRO A 7 9.67 -10.84 -0.60
CA PRO A 7 8.66 -11.68 -1.24
C PRO A 7 7.24 -11.14 -1.00
N SER A 8 6.40 -11.12 -2.05
CA SER A 8 4.96 -10.90 -1.90
C SER A 8 4.26 -12.20 -1.54
N THR A 9 3.22 -12.12 -0.71
CA THR A 9 2.36 -13.25 -0.36
C THR A 9 1.59 -13.81 -1.57
N GLY A 10 1.33 -12.97 -2.56
CA GLY A 10 0.73 -13.37 -3.83
C GLY A 10 1.72 -13.92 -4.86
N GLY A 11 3.00 -14.04 -4.51
CA GLY A 11 4.10 -14.40 -5.42
C GLY A 11 4.71 -13.18 -6.10
N GLY A 12 5.98 -13.32 -6.51
CA GLY A 12 6.79 -12.20 -6.98
C GLY A 12 7.49 -11.46 -5.85
N GLN A 13 7.95 -10.25 -6.15
CA GLN A 13 8.68 -9.42 -5.19
C GLN A 13 8.09 -8.02 -5.12
N LEU A 14 8.05 -7.47 -3.91
CA LEU A 14 7.69 -6.08 -3.64
C LEU A 14 8.96 -5.24 -3.71
N HIS A 15 8.93 -4.19 -4.52
CA HIS A 15 9.92 -3.13 -4.53
C HIS A 15 9.69 -2.22 -3.33
N CYS A 16 10.66 -2.16 -2.45
CA CYS A 16 10.58 -1.40 -1.20
C CYS A 16 11.63 -0.30 -1.16
N ARG A 17 11.32 0.77 -0.44
CA ARG A 17 12.27 1.83 -0.11
C ARG A 17 12.29 2.07 1.39
N LYS A 18 13.49 2.41 1.88
CA LYS A 18 13.71 2.87 3.24
C LYS A 18 14.54 4.13 3.24
N TRP A 19 14.10 5.12 3.99
CA TRP A 19 14.79 6.39 4.21
C TRP A 19 15.18 6.47 5.67
N LEU A 20 16.47 6.58 5.95
CA LEU A 20 17.03 6.64 7.30
C LEU A 20 17.39 8.08 7.65
N PRO A 21 17.02 8.58 8.83
CA PRO A 21 17.46 9.88 9.33
C PRO A 21 18.96 9.84 9.70
N GLU A 22 19.63 10.97 9.66
CA GLU A 22 21.01 11.11 10.14
C GLU A 22 21.10 11.11 11.67
N SER A 23 20.03 11.52 12.35
CA SER A 23 19.92 11.54 13.81
C SER A 23 19.41 10.20 14.35
N LYS A 24 19.52 10.01 15.68
CA LYS A 24 18.90 8.85 16.34
C LYS A 24 17.39 8.79 16.05
N PRO A 25 16.89 7.68 15.52
CA PRO A 25 15.47 7.56 15.14
C PRO A 25 14.53 7.70 16.33
N LYS A 26 13.40 8.39 16.13
CA LYS A 26 12.31 8.56 17.09
C LYS A 26 11.21 7.51 16.93
N ALA A 27 10.89 7.17 15.68
CA ALA A 27 9.86 6.20 15.32
C ALA A 27 10.04 5.77 13.85
N VAL A 28 9.31 4.73 13.47
CA VAL A 28 9.15 4.29 12.07
C VAL A 28 7.81 4.81 11.53
N VAL A 29 7.81 5.32 10.31
CA VAL A 29 6.60 5.66 9.54
C VAL A 29 6.56 4.79 8.30
N GLN A 30 5.59 3.89 8.20
CA GLN A 30 5.33 3.12 6.99
C GLN A 30 4.26 3.80 6.16
N LEU A 31 4.58 4.11 4.90
CA LEU A 31 3.68 4.70 3.93
C LEU A 31 3.00 3.61 3.11
N VAL A 32 1.67 3.70 2.99
CA VAL A 32 0.83 2.79 2.21
C VAL A 32 0.15 3.62 1.13
N HIS A 33 0.62 3.52 -0.11
CA HIS A 33 0.22 4.39 -1.21
C HIS A 33 -1.15 4.06 -1.78
N GLY A 34 -1.70 4.96 -2.60
CA GLY A 34 -3.00 4.82 -3.25
C GLY A 34 -2.96 4.04 -4.57
N ILE A 35 -4.13 3.92 -5.21
CA ILE A 35 -4.25 3.31 -6.54
C ILE A 35 -3.57 4.18 -7.60
N ALA A 36 -3.02 3.55 -8.64
CA ALA A 36 -2.39 4.20 -9.80
C ALA A 36 -1.23 5.15 -9.46
N GLU A 37 -0.58 4.93 -8.31
CA GLU A 37 0.61 5.65 -7.91
C GLU A 37 1.72 4.68 -7.45
N HIS A 38 2.81 5.20 -6.92
CA HIS A 38 3.96 4.43 -6.46
C HIS A 38 4.73 5.18 -5.37
N ILE A 39 5.57 4.47 -4.61
CA ILE A 39 6.31 5.03 -3.47
C ILE A 39 7.26 6.18 -3.85
N GLY A 40 7.70 6.27 -5.09
CA GLY A 40 8.54 7.37 -5.56
C GLY A 40 7.90 8.75 -5.43
N ARG A 41 6.56 8.84 -5.45
CA ARG A 41 5.83 10.10 -5.23
C ARG A 41 6.02 10.67 -3.83
N TYR A 42 6.36 9.81 -2.88
CA TYR A 42 6.52 10.18 -1.47
C TYR A 42 7.96 10.55 -1.09
N ASP A 43 8.92 10.56 -2.03
CA ASP A 43 10.33 10.82 -1.72
C ASP A 43 10.55 12.15 -0.99
N HIS A 44 9.91 13.23 -1.45
CA HIS A 44 10.00 14.54 -0.80
C HIS A 44 9.44 14.50 0.63
N PHE A 45 8.29 13.88 0.83
CA PHE A 45 7.66 13.74 2.15
C PHE A 45 8.48 12.84 3.09
N ALA A 46 9.01 11.75 2.58
CA ALA A 46 9.89 10.86 3.34
C ALA A 46 11.17 11.58 3.80
N ARG A 47 11.78 12.39 2.94
CA ARG A 47 12.95 13.22 3.31
C ARG A 47 12.60 14.26 4.37
N PHE A 48 11.45 14.90 4.25
CA PHE A 48 10.95 15.80 5.29
C PHE A 48 10.82 15.09 6.64
N LEU A 49 10.23 13.91 6.70
CA LEU A 49 10.13 13.11 7.92
C LEU A 49 11.51 12.69 8.46
N ASN A 50 12.46 12.34 7.59
CA ASN A 50 13.82 12.03 8.01
C ASN A 50 14.52 13.20 8.70
N GLN A 51 14.37 14.41 8.17
CA GLN A 51 14.92 15.64 8.80
C GLN A 51 14.37 15.85 10.22
N HIS A 52 13.18 15.29 10.50
CA HIS A 52 12.55 15.32 11.80
C HIS A 52 12.82 14.09 12.67
N GLY A 53 13.69 13.19 12.22
CA GLY A 53 14.16 12.02 12.98
C GLY A 53 13.28 10.78 12.84
N TYR A 54 12.50 10.64 11.78
CA TYR A 54 11.71 9.45 11.51
C TYR A 54 12.39 8.55 10.48
N ILE A 55 12.43 7.25 10.72
CA ILE A 55 12.64 6.25 9.66
C ILE A 55 11.38 6.21 8.83
N VAL A 56 11.51 6.24 7.50
CA VAL A 56 10.38 6.04 6.61
C VAL A 56 10.60 4.77 5.80
N THR A 57 9.57 3.95 5.66
CA THR A 57 9.58 2.76 4.80
C THR A 57 8.30 2.69 3.99
N ALA A 58 8.37 2.08 2.82
CA ALA A 58 7.22 1.88 1.95
C ALA A 58 7.50 0.77 0.93
N GLU A 59 6.46 0.07 0.49
CA GLU A 59 6.50 -0.82 -0.68
C GLU A 59 5.66 -0.25 -1.82
N ASP A 60 6.06 -0.51 -3.06
CA ASP A 60 5.13 -0.49 -4.19
C ASP A 60 4.23 -1.73 -4.08
N HIS A 61 2.93 -1.54 -3.98
CA HIS A 61 1.98 -2.67 -3.98
C HIS A 61 2.13 -3.50 -5.26
N MET A 62 1.84 -4.80 -5.20
CA MET A 62 1.84 -5.64 -6.41
C MET A 62 1.02 -4.99 -7.52
N GLY A 63 1.56 -5.04 -8.74
CA GLY A 63 0.97 -4.36 -9.90
C GLY A 63 1.23 -2.86 -9.97
N HIS A 64 1.98 -2.27 -9.03
CA HIS A 64 2.32 -0.84 -9.01
C HIS A 64 3.83 -0.61 -9.01
N GLY A 65 4.27 0.50 -9.56
CA GLY A 65 5.66 0.96 -9.53
C GLY A 65 6.67 -0.13 -9.92
N GLY A 66 7.66 -0.36 -9.08
CA GLY A 66 8.68 -1.40 -9.25
C GLY A 66 8.24 -2.82 -8.92
N SER A 67 6.99 -3.02 -8.46
CA SER A 67 6.38 -4.33 -8.17
C SER A 67 5.48 -4.84 -9.30
N ILE A 68 5.55 -4.22 -10.50
CA ILE A 68 4.84 -4.70 -11.69
C ILE A 68 5.57 -5.92 -12.23
N VAL A 69 4.83 -7.01 -12.46
CA VAL A 69 5.33 -8.23 -13.11
C VAL A 69 4.71 -8.33 -14.52
N GLY A 70 5.55 -8.27 -15.55
CA GLY A 70 5.08 -8.28 -16.93
C GLY A 70 4.07 -7.16 -17.21
N ASP A 71 2.91 -7.51 -17.75
CA ASP A 71 1.83 -6.56 -18.09
C ASP A 71 0.74 -6.42 -17.00
N LEU A 72 0.97 -6.95 -15.78
CA LEU A 72 -0.01 -7.02 -14.70
C LEU A 72 -0.10 -5.69 -13.92
N LYS A 73 -0.37 -4.59 -14.59
CA LYS A 73 -0.56 -3.26 -13.95
C LYS A 73 -1.87 -3.21 -13.16
N GLY A 74 -1.78 -2.81 -11.90
CA GLY A 74 -2.92 -2.66 -10.99
C GLY A 74 -3.51 -3.98 -10.49
N TYR A 75 -2.88 -5.13 -10.79
CA TYR A 75 -3.36 -6.44 -10.41
C TYR A 75 -2.72 -6.92 -9.11
N PHE A 76 -3.56 -7.17 -8.10
CA PHE A 76 -3.15 -7.81 -6.85
C PHE A 76 -3.27 -9.33 -6.98
N ASN A 77 -2.18 -10.02 -7.24
CA ASN A 77 -2.19 -11.49 -7.27
C ASN A 77 -2.61 -12.05 -5.90
N GLY A 78 -3.67 -12.86 -5.88
CA GLY A 78 -4.32 -13.35 -4.65
C GLY A 78 -5.24 -12.35 -3.96
N GLY A 79 -5.47 -11.18 -4.57
CA GLY A 79 -6.50 -10.23 -4.17
C GLY A 79 -6.15 -9.34 -2.97
N TRP A 80 -7.19 -8.71 -2.42
CA TRP A 80 -7.08 -7.68 -1.39
C TRP A 80 -6.33 -8.11 -0.13
N MET A 81 -6.61 -9.31 0.37
CA MET A 81 -5.99 -9.80 1.60
C MET A 81 -4.49 -10.08 1.45
N ASN A 82 -4.04 -10.46 0.24
CA ASN A 82 -2.61 -10.57 -0.03
C ASN A 82 -1.92 -9.20 -0.01
N ALA A 83 -2.56 -8.16 -0.56
CA ALA A 83 -2.03 -6.81 -0.45
C ALA A 83 -1.93 -6.34 1.01
N VAL A 84 -2.91 -6.67 1.85
CA VAL A 84 -2.85 -6.39 3.30
C VAL A 84 -1.72 -7.17 3.98
N ALA A 85 -1.53 -8.44 3.60
CA ALA A 85 -0.44 -9.27 4.13
C ALA A 85 0.94 -8.80 3.67
N ASP A 86 1.05 -8.23 2.47
CA ASP A 86 2.28 -7.61 1.97
C ASP A 86 2.66 -6.38 2.79
N VAL A 87 1.69 -5.51 3.12
CA VAL A 87 1.90 -4.40 4.07
C VAL A 87 2.43 -4.92 5.41
N LYS A 88 1.88 -6.06 5.90
CA LYS A 88 2.33 -6.71 7.13
C LYS A 88 3.76 -7.26 7.02
N ALA A 89 4.12 -7.85 5.89
CA ALA A 89 5.45 -8.39 5.67
C ALA A 89 6.53 -7.30 5.76
N LEU A 90 6.28 -6.12 5.17
CA LEU A 90 7.18 -4.98 5.30
C LEU A 90 7.24 -4.46 6.74
N HIS A 91 6.08 -4.37 7.41
CA HIS A 91 6.02 -4.01 8.83
C HIS A 91 6.91 -4.92 9.67
N ASP A 92 6.72 -6.24 9.58
CA ASP A 92 7.44 -7.21 10.41
C ASP A 92 8.95 -7.15 10.19
N LYS A 93 9.36 -7.05 8.94
CA LYS A 93 10.76 -6.87 8.58
C LYS A 93 11.34 -5.60 9.22
N THR A 94 10.65 -4.46 9.04
CA THR A 94 11.17 -3.18 9.52
C THR A 94 11.14 -3.08 11.05
N ALA A 95 10.10 -3.61 11.70
CA ALA A 95 10.01 -3.65 13.15
C ALA A 95 11.10 -4.53 13.78
N ALA A 96 11.44 -5.64 13.13
CA ALA A 96 12.55 -6.50 13.57
C ALA A 96 13.93 -5.83 13.42
N GLU A 97 14.11 -4.98 12.41
CA GLU A 97 15.35 -4.20 12.20
C GLU A 97 15.49 -3.04 13.21
N HIS A 98 14.38 -2.55 13.76
CA HIS A 98 14.33 -1.40 14.65
C HIS A 98 13.50 -1.68 15.92
N PRO A 99 13.93 -2.65 16.75
CA PRO A 99 13.16 -3.08 17.91
C PRO A 99 12.97 -1.95 18.93
N GLY A 100 11.75 -1.85 19.47
CA GLY A 100 11.40 -0.87 20.51
C GLY A 100 11.10 0.53 20.00
N LEU A 101 11.23 0.81 18.70
CA LEU A 101 10.77 2.08 18.14
C LEU A 101 9.24 2.05 17.95
N PRO A 102 8.54 3.15 18.26
CA PRO A 102 7.14 3.30 17.91
C PRO A 102 6.94 3.13 16.39
N TYR A 103 5.85 2.44 16.01
CA TYR A 103 5.52 2.19 14.62
C TYR A 103 4.23 2.89 14.21
N ILE A 104 4.30 3.72 13.19
CA ILE A 104 3.21 4.57 12.71
C ILE A 104 2.94 4.21 11.25
N PHE A 105 1.67 4.05 10.89
CA PHE A 105 1.27 3.92 9.50
C PHE A 105 0.64 5.19 8.96
N LEU A 106 0.89 5.49 7.68
CA LEU A 106 0.16 6.49 6.92
C LEU A 106 -0.36 5.85 5.64
N GLY A 107 -1.68 5.69 5.54
CA GLY A 107 -2.36 5.19 4.34
C GLY A 107 -3.09 6.31 3.59
N HIS A 108 -2.82 6.44 2.29
CA HIS A 108 -3.47 7.44 1.43
C HIS A 108 -4.39 6.79 0.40
N SER A 109 -5.59 7.34 0.20
CA SER A 109 -6.55 6.88 -0.81
C SER A 109 -6.82 5.37 -0.69
N MET A 110 -6.56 4.54 -1.72
CA MET A 110 -6.63 3.08 -1.63
C MET A 110 -5.80 2.53 -0.46
N GLY A 111 -4.61 3.07 -0.21
CA GLY A 111 -3.78 2.69 0.93
C GLY A 111 -4.45 2.94 2.28
N SER A 112 -5.35 3.92 2.37
CA SER A 112 -6.16 4.13 3.57
C SER A 112 -7.18 3.01 3.81
N PHE A 113 -7.71 2.41 2.75
CA PHE A 113 -8.60 1.24 2.85
C PHE A 113 -7.82 -0.03 3.19
N LEU A 114 -6.62 -0.23 2.60
CA LEU A 114 -5.71 -1.31 2.99
C LEU A 114 -5.36 -1.20 4.48
N LEU A 115 -5.02 -0.01 4.94
CA LEU A 115 -4.67 0.22 6.33
C LEU A 115 -5.85 0.00 7.27
N ARG A 116 -7.07 0.36 6.91
CA ARG A 116 -8.27 0.05 7.70
C ARG A 116 -8.51 -1.46 7.83
N THR A 117 -8.29 -2.22 6.74
CA THR A 117 -8.35 -3.68 6.78
C THR A 117 -7.22 -4.25 7.64
N TYR A 118 -6.01 -3.70 7.53
CA TYR A 118 -4.87 -4.06 8.35
C TYR A 118 -5.15 -3.88 9.85
N LEU A 119 -5.69 -2.72 10.25
CA LEU A 119 -6.04 -2.41 11.65
C LEU A 119 -7.04 -3.42 12.25
N TYR A 120 -7.99 -3.87 11.43
CA TYR A 120 -8.95 -4.88 11.84
C TYR A 120 -8.32 -6.28 11.95
N THR A 121 -7.39 -6.59 11.04
CA THR A 121 -6.77 -7.93 10.94
C THR A 121 -5.61 -8.10 11.93
N TYR A 122 -4.84 -7.03 12.18
CA TYR A 122 -3.63 -7.03 13.01
C TYR A 122 -3.64 -5.88 14.03
N PRO A 123 -4.58 -5.86 14.98
CA PRO A 123 -4.81 -4.71 15.86
C PRO A 123 -3.64 -4.35 16.77
N GLU A 124 -2.73 -5.29 17.03
CA GLU A 124 -1.60 -5.10 17.96
C GLU A 124 -0.31 -4.62 17.28
N ALA A 125 -0.32 -4.47 15.95
CA ALA A 125 0.91 -4.29 15.17
C ALA A 125 1.43 -2.84 15.09
N LEU A 126 0.77 -1.85 15.72
CA LEU A 126 1.16 -0.45 15.55
C LEU A 126 0.81 0.44 16.78
N ASN A 127 1.51 1.58 16.86
CA ASN A 127 1.26 2.59 17.88
C ASN A 127 0.31 3.70 17.41
N ALA A 128 0.28 4.01 16.10
CA ALA A 128 -0.60 5.01 15.52
C ALA A 128 -0.87 4.76 14.03
N ALA A 129 -2.02 5.25 13.55
CA ALA A 129 -2.39 5.23 12.15
C ALA A 129 -2.92 6.59 11.69
N ILE A 130 -2.45 7.04 10.54
CA ILE A 130 -2.92 8.23 9.84
C ILE A 130 -3.68 7.77 8.60
N ILE A 131 -4.97 8.06 8.55
CA ILE A 131 -5.88 7.70 7.48
C ILE A 131 -6.16 8.94 6.64
N SER A 132 -5.58 9.01 5.44
CA SER A 132 -5.66 10.17 4.55
C SER A 132 -6.44 9.84 3.27
N GLY A 133 -7.32 10.75 2.84
CA GLY A 133 -8.09 10.59 1.61
C GLY A 133 -8.99 9.34 1.61
N THR A 134 -9.42 8.90 2.79
CA THR A 134 -10.37 7.78 2.94
C THR A 134 -11.79 8.24 2.58
N GLY A 135 -12.65 7.28 2.30
CA GLY A 135 -14.03 7.56 1.94
C GLY A 135 -15.02 6.55 2.54
N TRP A 136 -16.28 6.85 2.32
CA TRP A 136 -17.40 5.97 2.60
C TRP A 136 -18.39 6.05 1.43
N GLN A 137 -19.00 4.94 1.12
CA GLN A 137 -20.05 4.84 0.09
C GLN A 137 -21.25 4.11 0.63
N PRO A 138 -22.48 4.51 0.21
CA PRO A 138 -23.70 3.77 0.54
C PRO A 138 -23.62 2.31 0.06
N ALA A 139 -24.22 1.38 0.81
CA ALA A 139 -24.19 -0.03 0.45
C ALA A 139 -24.77 -0.34 -0.93
N ALA A 140 -25.78 0.43 -1.37
CA ALA A 140 -26.37 0.30 -2.71
C ALA A 140 -25.34 0.64 -3.81
N ALA A 141 -24.57 1.74 -3.64
CA ALA A 141 -23.53 2.13 -4.57
C ALA A 141 -22.40 1.09 -4.63
N LEU A 142 -21.98 0.55 -3.47
CA LEU A 142 -20.99 -0.52 -3.42
C LEU A 142 -21.46 -1.79 -4.13
N LYS A 143 -22.73 -2.20 -3.93
CA LYS A 143 -23.29 -3.37 -4.62
C LYS A 143 -23.34 -3.17 -6.13
N ALA A 144 -23.74 -1.99 -6.59
CA ALA A 144 -23.77 -1.67 -8.01
C ALA A 144 -22.35 -1.65 -8.62
N GLY A 145 -21.39 -1.03 -7.92
CA GLY A 145 -19.98 -1.01 -8.34
C GLY A 145 -19.38 -2.42 -8.44
N LEU A 146 -19.61 -3.26 -7.42
CA LEU A 146 -19.14 -4.66 -7.44
C LEU A 146 -19.78 -5.48 -8.56
N ALA A 147 -21.07 -5.26 -8.87
CA ALA A 147 -21.73 -5.93 -9.98
C ALA A 147 -21.10 -5.52 -11.33
N LEU A 148 -20.80 -4.23 -11.50
CA LEU A 148 -20.11 -3.72 -12.68
C LEU A 148 -18.70 -4.29 -12.79
N CYS A 149 -17.93 -4.34 -11.71
CA CYS A 149 -16.60 -4.95 -11.69
C CYS A 149 -16.65 -6.42 -12.14
N LYS A 150 -17.58 -7.20 -11.57
CA LYS A 150 -17.77 -8.62 -11.96
C LYS A 150 -18.19 -8.80 -13.42
N PHE A 151 -18.99 -7.87 -13.95
CA PHE A 151 -19.36 -7.89 -15.36
C PHE A 151 -18.14 -7.63 -16.26
N GLU A 152 -17.36 -6.60 -15.96
CA GLU A 152 -16.13 -6.28 -16.71
C GLU A 152 -15.08 -7.38 -16.63
N GLU A 153 -14.90 -7.98 -15.45
CA GLU A 153 -14.02 -9.13 -15.25
C GLU A 153 -14.40 -10.32 -16.14
N LYS A 154 -15.70 -10.65 -16.21
CA LYS A 154 -16.19 -11.72 -17.12
C LYS A 154 -15.99 -11.38 -18.60
N ARG A 155 -16.10 -10.09 -18.95
CA ARG A 155 -15.98 -9.62 -20.33
C ARG A 155 -14.53 -9.55 -20.81
N LEU A 156 -13.60 -9.09 -19.96
CA LEU A 156 -12.22 -8.78 -20.33
C LEU A 156 -11.21 -9.81 -19.83
N GLY A 157 -11.55 -10.55 -18.79
CA GLY A 157 -10.65 -11.41 -18.03
C GLY A 157 -10.07 -10.68 -16.80
N GLU A 158 -9.72 -11.46 -15.79
CA GLU A 158 -9.30 -11.02 -14.46
C GLU A 158 -8.10 -10.06 -14.46
N THR A 159 -7.16 -10.26 -15.38
CA THR A 159 -5.89 -9.52 -15.43
C THR A 159 -5.92 -8.30 -16.36
N LYS A 160 -7.05 -8.01 -17.00
CA LYS A 160 -7.15 -6.91 -17.95
C LYS A 160 -7.74 -5.66 -17.34
N THR A 161 -7.14 -4.53 -17.68
CA THR A 161 -7.65 -3.22 -17.26
C THR A 161 -8.94 -2.90 -18.01
N SER A 162 -9.99 -2.49 -17.30
CA SER A 162 -11.25 -2.04 -17.89
C SER A 162 -11.19 -0.54 -18.21
N PRO A 163 -11.30 -0.13 -19.49
CA PRO A 163 -11.39 1.28 -19.85
C PRO A 163 -12.60 1.98 -19.23
N LEU A 164 -13.73 1.26 -19.11
CA LEU A 164 -14.95 1.79 -18.48
C LEU A 164 -14.73 2.11 -17.01
N LEU A 165 -14.17 1.18 -16.24
CA LEU A 165 -13.88 1.41 -14.81
C LEU A 165 -12.83 2.51 -14.62
N ASN A 166 -11.80 2.56 -15.46
CA ASN A 166 -10.81 3.63 -15.43
C ASN A 166 -11.46 5.01 -15.67
N SER A 167 -12.34 5.14 -16.65
CA SER A 167 -13.05 6.40 -16.90
C SER A 167 -13.95 6.83 -15.75
N LEU A 168 -14.56 5.86 -15.04
CA LEU A 168 -15.41 6.17 -13.86
C LEU A 168 -14.61 6.57 -12.63
N ILE A 169 -13.35 6.13 -12.51
CA ILE A 169 -12.50 6.37 -11.33
C ILE A 169 -11.62 7.62 -11.53
N PHE A 170 -11.12 7.86 -12.74
CA PHE A 170 -10.09 8.86 -13.03
C PHE A 170 -10.52 9.90 -14.09
N GLY A 171 -11.71 9.75 -14.70
CA GLY A 171 -12.24 10.61 -15.78
C GLY A 171 -12.79 11.94 -15.35
#